data_b9d7441dd2dcd666fdd4901470d76c28
#
_entry.id   b9d7441dd2dcd666fdd4901470d76c28
#
_cell.length_a   1.000
_cell.length_b   1.000
_cell.length_c   1.000
_cell.angle_alpha   90.00
_cell.angle_beta   90.00
_cell.angle_gamma   90.00
#
_symmetry.space_group_name_H-M   'P 1'
#
loop_
_entity.id
_entity.type
_entity.pdbx_description
1 polymer ?
#
loop_
_entity_poly.entity_id
_entity_poly.type
_entity_poly.pdbx_seq_one_letter_code
_entity_poly.pdbx_strand_id
1 'polypeptide(L)'
;MTTEAFGLRALNRRRSPRIPIAELEGAVSVVGAKLVNVSRYGMMIESPVALDRDAIFSLRLVIGGEKSDVQARVAGCTLGATGVRRRYGVGLEFTDIPRETRERLEHTLAGLPERLRSA
;
A
#
# COMPACT_ATOMS: atom_id res chain seq x y z
N MET A 1 -15.16 -11.40 10.06
CA MET A 1 -14.83 -11.21 9.54
C MET A 1 -14.23 -11.23 9.30
N THR A 2 -13.88 -11.51 9.13
CA THR A 2 -13.18 -11.33 8.81
C THR A 2 -12.91 -10.69 8.23
N THR A 3 -12.92 -10.22 7.78
CA THR A 3 -12.46 -9.51 7.30
C THR A 3 -12.10 -8.72 7.79
N GLU A 4 -12.25 -8.60 8.42
CA GLU A 4 -11.81 -7.98 8.79
C GLU A 4 -10.95 -8.04 8.78
N ALA A 5 -11.18 -8.62 8.57
CA ALA A 5 -10.36 -8.99 8.49
C ALA A 5 -9.37 -8.44 7.95
N PHE A 6 -9.15 -8.66 7.47
CA PHE A 6 -8.30 -8.10 6.80
C PHE A 6 -7.55 -7.24 7.59
N GLY A 7 -6.64 -7.62 7.81
CA GLY A 7 -5.82 -6.92 8.53
C GLY A 7 -6.25 -5.59 8.63
N LEU A 8 -7.27 -5.38 8.10
CA LEU A 8 -7.74 -4.19 8.18
C LEU A 8 -7.94 -3.66 9.41
N ARG A 9 -8.29 -4.48 10.30
CA ARG A 9 -8.51 -4.06 11.53
C ARG A 9 -7.32 -3.40 12.03
N ALA A 10 -6.19 -4.02 11.89
CA ALA A 10 -4.98 -3.47 12.42
C ALA A 10 -4.69 -2.21 11.65
N LEU A 11 -5.06 -2.18 10.40
CA LEU A 11 -4.80 -1.02 9.64
C LEU A 11 -5.75 0.09 9.95
N ASN A 12 -6.90 -0.23 10.47
CA ASN A 12 -7.84 0.79 10.82
C ASN A 12 -7.42 1.57 12.04
N ARG A 13 -6.55 0.99 12.82
CA ARG A 13 -6.07 1.70 13.96
C ARG A 13 -4.73 2.29 13.62
N ARG A 14 -4.47 2.42 12.35
CA ARG A 14 -3.22 2.90 11.88
C ARG A 14 -2.97 4.30 12.35
N ARG A 15 -1.73 4.58 12.48
CA ARG A 15 -1.29 5.87 12.96
C ARG A 15 -1.24 6.92 11.86
N SER A 16 -1.40 6.51 10.62
CA SER A 16 -1.37 7.43 9.50
C SER A 16 -2.50 7.12 8.55
N PRO A 17 -3.07 8.12 7.93
CA PRO A 17 -4.13 7.89 6.97
C PRO A 17 -3.55 7.26 5.71
N ARG A 18 -4.38 6.53 4.98
CA ARG A 18 -4.00 5.97 3.70
C ARG A 18 -4.44 6.92 2.63
N ILE A 19 -3.59 7.14 1.66
CA ILE A 19 -3.86 8.08 0.58
C ILE A 19 -4.16 7.27 -0.69
N PRO A 20 -5.34 7.45 -1.29
CA PRO A 20 -5.67 6.74 -2.53
C PRO A 20 -4.71 7.14 -3.65
N ILE A 21 -4.38 6.19 -4.51
CA ILE A 21 -3.43 6.43 -5.57
C ILE A 21 -3.90 7.53 -6.50
N ALA A 22 -5.20 7.68 -6.68
CA ALA A 22 -5.72 8.70 -7.55
C ALA A 22 -5.32 10.10 -7.09
N GLU A 23 -5.10 10.27 -5.78
CA GLU A 23 -4.76 11.55 -5.23
C GLU A 23 -3.25 11.80 -5.28
N LEU A 24 -2.47 10.79 -5.63
CA LEU A 24 -1.02 10.91 -5.63
C LEU A 24 -0.49 11.37 -6.97
N GLU A 25 -1.32 11.33 -7.99
CA GLU A 25 -0.95 11.82 -9.32
C GLU A 25 0.39 11.26 -9.84
N GLY A 26 0.60 10.00 -9.60
CA GLY A 26 1.80 9.35 -10.09
C GLY A 26 3.04 9.54 -9.23
N ALA A 27 2.93 10.24 -8.12
CA ALA A 27 4.09 10.47 -7.27
C ALA A 27 4.63 9.19 -6.63
N VAL A 28 3.76 8.20 -6.42
CA VAL A 28 4.16 6.94 -5.83
C VAL A 28 3.58 5.80 -6.66
N SER A 29 4.37 4.80 -6.94
CA SER A 29 3.87 3.61 -7.62
C SER A 29 4.72 2.42 -7.23
N VAL A 30 4.29 1.23 -7.65
CA VAL A 30 5.00 -0.01 -7.37
C VAL A 30 5.21 -0.71 -8.69
N VAL A 31 6.43 -1.17 -8.93
CA VAL A 31 6.74 -1.86 -10.18
C VAL A 31 6.04 -3.22 -10.19
N GLY A 32 5.30 -3.49 -11.26
CA GLY A 32 4.69 -4.80 -11.43
C GLY A 32 3.40 -5.02 -10.69
N ALA A 33 2.85 -4.01 -10.04
CA ALA A 33 1.59 -4.16 -9.33
C ALA A 33 0.83 -2.84 -9.40
N LYS A 34 -0.46 -2.90 -9.15
CA LYS A 34 -1.27 -1.71 -9.18
C LYS A 34 -1.47 -1.22 -7.76
N LEU A 35 -0.95 -0.06 -7.47
CA LEU A 35 -1.07 0.53 -6.14
C LEU A 35 -2.47 1.12 -5.99
N VAL A 36 -3.13 0.84 -4.89
CA VAL A 36 -4.47 1.36 -4.61
C VAL A 36 -4.37 2.52 -3.62
N ASN A 37 -3.63 2.34 -2.54
CA ASN A 37 -3.40 3.40 -1.57
C ASN A 37 -2.09 3.15 -0.84
N VAL A 38 -1.60 4.15 -0.16
CA VAL A 38 -0.33 4.03 0.55
C VAL A 38 -0.34 4.89 1.80
N SER A 39 0.40 4.45 2.80
CA SER A 39 0.69 5.24 3.99
C SER A 39 2.16 5.03 4.32
N ARG A 40 2.64 5.67 5.35
CA ARG A 40 4.05 5.50 5.74
C ARG A 40 4.34 4.11 6.27
N TYR A 41 3.33 3.34 6.64
CA TYR A 41 3.54 2.02 7.20
C TYR A 41 3.24 0.87 6.25
N GLY A 42 2.58 1.14 5.15
CA GLY A 42 2.23 0.08 4.23
C GLY A 42 1.41 0.57 3.07
N MET A 43 0.86 -0.35 2.32
CA MET A 43 0.11 -0.01 1.13
C MET A 43 -0.90 -1.08 0.80
N MET A 44 -1.84 -0.76 -0.07
CA MET A 44 -2.73 -1.77 -0.61
C MET A 44 -2.49 -1.82 -2.11
N ILE A 45 -2.36 -3.02 -2.63
CA ILE A 45 -2.18 -3.22 -4.06
C ILE A 45 -3.31 -4.10 -4.58
N GLU A 46 -3.48 -4.08 -5.89
CA GLU A 46 -4.44 -4.96 -6.52
C GLU A 46 -3.65 -6.06 -7.21
N SER A 47 -4.08 -7.30 -7.04
CA SER A 47 -3.39 -8.46 -7.56
C SER A 47 -4.35 -9.35 -8.32
N PRO A 48 -3.92 -9.94 -9.44
CA PRO A 48 -4.79 -10.88 -10.16
C PRO A 48 -4.87 -12.23 -9.45
N VAL A 49 -3.99 -12.48 -8.48
CA VAL A 49 -4.01 -13.74 -7.74
C VAL A 49 -4.04 -13.47 -6.26
N ALA A 50 -4.58 -14.41 -5.52
CA ALA A 50 -4.60 -14.30 -4.07
C ALA A 50 -3.20 -14.51 -3.52
N LEU A 51 -2.83 -13.76 -2.50
CA LEU A 51 -1.54 -13.90 -1.85
C LEU A 51 -1.74 -14.39 -0.43
N ASP A 52 -0.84 -15.23 0.03
CA ASP A 52 -0.98 -15.81 1.35
C ASP A 52 -0.68 -14.82 2.45
N ARG A 53 -1.48 -14.86 3.49
CA ARG A 53 -1.27 -14.01 4.64
C ARG A 53 0.08 -14.31 5.25
N ASP A 54 0.75 -13.29 5.70
CA ASP A 54 2.06 -13.33 6.32
C ASP A 54 3.22 -13.63 5.35
N ALA A 55 2.92 -13.83 4.08
CA ALA A 55 3.99 -14.00 3.11
C ALA A 55 4.75 -12.68 3.00
N ILE A 56 6.05 -12.75 2.78
CA ILE A 56 6.89 -11.58 2.65
C ILE A 56 7.38 -11.47 1.23
N PHE A 57 7.23 -10.30 0.67
CA PHE A 57 7.65 -10.04 -0.70
C PHE A 57 8.61 -8.87 -0.77
N SER A 58 9.51 -8.94 -1.73
CA SER A 58 10.35 -7.79 -2.05
C SER A 58 9.64 -7.04 -3.17
N LEU A 59 9.50 -5.77 -3.00
CA LEU A 59 8.82 -4.95 -3.98
C LEU A 59 9.68 -3.75 -4.31
N ARG A 60 9.48 -3.21 -5.51
CA ARG A 60 10.20 -2.00 -5.89
C ARG A 60 9.21 -0.85 -5.86
N LEU A 61 9.46 0.07 -4.94
CA LEU A 61 8.62 1.22 -4.74
C LEU A 61 9.24 2.39 -5.49
N VAL A 62 8.42 3.12 -6.21
CA VAL A 62 8.91 4.28 -6.97
C VAL A 62 8.31 5.53 -6.35
N ILE A 63 9.16 6.44 -5.89
CA ILE A 63 8.73 7.67 -5.26
C ILE A 63 9.47 8.82 -5.92
N GLY A 64 8.72 9.72 -6.56
CA GLY A 64 9.34 10.84 -7.23
C GLY A 64 10.30 10.40 -8.33
N GLY A 65 10.04 9.28 -8.95
CA GLY A 65 10.87 8.77 -10.01
C GLY A 65 12.04 7.91 -9.56
N GLU A 66 12.29 7.82 -8.25
CA GLU A 66 13.38 7.02 -7.75
C GLU A 66 12.88 5.69 -7.24
N LYS A 67 13.57 4.62 -7.59
CA LYS A 67 13.17 3.28 -7.23
C LYS A 67 13.91 2.81 -6.00
N SER A 68 13.22 2.12 -5.12
CA SER A 68 13.82 1.57 -3.92
C SER A 68 13.23 0.20 -3.64
N ASP A 69 14.05 -0.74 -3.22
CA ASP A 69 13.56 -2.07 -2.87
C ASP A 69 13.10 -2.04 -1.42
N VAL A 70 11.92 -2.58 -1.18
CA VAL A 70 11.38 -2.67 0.16
C VAL A 70 10.83 -4.06 0.37
N GLN A 71 10.69 -4.48 1.60
CA GLN A 71 10.05 -5.74 1.90
C GLN A 71 8.75 -5.46 2.63
N ALA A 72 7.75 -6.26 2.33
CA ALA A 72 6.45 -6.10 2.95
C ALA A 72 5.82 -7.46 3.22
N ARG A 73 5.02 -7.51 4.27
CA ARG A 73 4.32 -8.71 4.69
C ARG A 73 2.85 -8.55 4.32
N VAL A 74 2.24 -9.61 3.82
CA VAL A 74 0.82 -9.59 3.50
C VAL A 74 0.04 -9.58 4.79
N ALA A 75 -0.64 -8.49 5.06
CA ALA A 75 -1.46 -8.37 6.25
C ALA A 75 -2.86 -8.91 6.00
N GLY A 76 -3.30 -8.91 4.76
CA GLY A 76 -4.59 -9.46 4.41
C GLY A 76 -4.81 -9.45 2.93
N CYS A 77 -5.74 -10.27 2.46
CA CYS A 77 -6.03 -10.41 1.05
C CYS A 77 -7.53 -10.61 0.92
N THR A 78 -8.19 -9.77 0.15
CA THR A 78 -9.62 -9.79 0.00
C THR A 78 -10.01 -9.84 -1.46
N LEU A 79 -10.93 -10.70 -1.81
CA LEU A 79 -11.40 -10.77 -3.18
C LEU A 79 -12.27 -9.55 -3.47
N GLY A 80 -11.94 -8.84 -4.51
CA GLY A 80 -12.72 -7.69 -4.93
C GLY A 80 -13.65 -8.08 -6.06
N ALA A 81 -14.79 -7.46 -6.12
CA ALA A 81 -15.74 -7.70 -7.19
C ALA A 81 -15.51 -6.65 -8.25
N THR A 82 -14.87 -7.04 -9.33
CA THR A 82 -14.58 -6.06 -10.34
C THR A 82 -15.01 -6.52 -11.70
N GLY A 83 -16.22 -6.77 -11.88
CA GLY A 83 -16.74 -7.11 -13.21
C GLY A 83 -16.22 -8.46 -13.73
N VAL A 84 -15.63 -8.44 -14.91
CA VAL A 84 -15.28 -9.67 -15.57
C VAL A 84 -14.11 -10.41 -15.00
N ARG A 85 -13.21 -9.71 -14.36
CA ARG A 85 -12.02 -10.33 -13.84
C ARG A 85 -11.99 -10.31 -12.35
N ARG A 86 -11.44 -11.38 -11.78
CA ARG A 86 -11.26 -11.41 -10.36
C ARG A 86 -10.04 -10.62 -10.02
N ARG A 87 -10.14 -9.81 -8.99
CA ARG A 87 -9.01 -9.06 -8.47
C ARG A 87 -9.01 -9.16 -6.97
N TYR A 88 -7.83 -9.12 -6.40
CA TYR A 88 -7.69 -9.20 -4.96
C TYR A 88 -7.07 -7.91 -4.45
N GLY A 89 -7.64 -7.38 -3.39
CA GLY A 89 -7.03 -6.26 -2.67
C GLY A 89 -6.09 -6.84 -1.64
N VAL A 90 -4.83 -6.49 -1.70
CA VAL A 90 -3.83 -7.04 -0.80
C VAL A 90 -3.26 -5.93 0.04
N GLY A 91 -3.46 -6.03 1.35
CA GLY A 91 -2.87 -5.09 2.29
C GLY A 91 -1.47 -5.54 2.64
N LEU A 92 -0.51 -4.65 2.49
CA LEU A 92 0.88 -4.94 2.76
C LEU A 92 1.41 -4.01 3.83
N GLU A 93 2.19 -4.58 4.75
CA GLU A 93 2.79 -3.82 5.81
C GLU A 93 4.27 -3.83 5.57
N PHE A 94 4.93 -2.69 5.55
CA PHE A 94 6.37 -2.65 5.32
C PHE A 94 7.09 -3.30 6.50
N THR A 95 7.95 -4.27 6.21
CA THR A 95 8.74 -4.92 7.23
C THR A 95 10.19 -4.48 7.15
N ASP A 96 10.62 -4.02 5.96
CA ASP A 96 11.97 -3.53 5.81
C ASP A 96 11.94 -2.47 4.73
N ILE A 97 12.13 -1.22 5.10
CA ILE A 97 12.15 -0.13 4.17
C ILE A 97 13.35 0.74 4.50
N PRO A 98 14.22 1.00 3.52
CA PRO A 98 15.38 1.84 3.76
C PRO A 98 14.99 3.19 4.33
N ARG A 99 15.79 3.71 5.23
CA ARG A 99 15.50 4.96 5.89
C ARG A 99 15.26 6.08 4.89
N GLU A 100 16.10 6.20 3.88
CA GLU A 100 15.93 7.24 2.88
C GLU A 100 14.61 7.10 2.14
N THR A 101 14.20 5.88 1.86
CA THR A 101 12.97 5.63 1.16
C THR A 101 11.79 6.04 2.04
N ARG A 102 11.86 5.70 3.33
CA ARG A 102 10.80 6.06 4.24
C ARG A 102 10.69 7.59 4.35
N GLU A 103 11.81 8.27 4.44
CA GLU A 103 11.79 9.71 4.55
C GLU A 103 11.24 10.36 3.28
N ARG A 104 11.58 9.78 2.13
CA ARG A 104 11.10 10.31 0.87
C ARG A 104 9.59 10.10 0.77
N LEU A 105 9.11 8.93 1.22
CA LEU A 105 7.70 8.63 1.20
C LEU A 105 6.96 9.59 2.14
N GLU A 106 7.45 9.78 3.34
CA GLU A 106 6.81 10.65 4.30
C GLU A 106 6.77 12.08 3.78
N HIS A 107 7.83 12.51 3.15
CA HIS A 107 7.90 13.86 2.60
C HIS A 107 6.88 14.03 1.49
N THR A 108 6.76 13.04 0.63
CA THR A 108 5.81 13.08 -0.47
C THR A 108 4.38 13.12 0.06
N LEU A 109 4.07 12.30 1.06
CA LEU A 109 2.73 12.29 1.60
C LEU A 109 2.43 13.59 2.37
N ALA A 110 3.42 14.16 3.03
CA ALA A 110 3.22 15.39 3.77
C ALA A 110 2.99 16.59 2.83
N GLY A 111 3.41 16.46 1.59
CA GLY A 111 3.22 17.54 0.63
C GLY A 111 1.81 17.60 0.05
N LEU A 112 0.96 16.62 0.37
CA LEU A 112 -0.39 16.62 -0.15
C LEU A 112 -1.27 17.58 0.65
N PRO A 113 -2.37 18.04 0.05
CA PRO A 113 -3.28 18.92 0.77
C PRO A 113 -3.77 18.24 2.05
N GLU A 114 -3.96 19.01 3.08
CA GLU A 114 -4.38 18.48 4.36
C GLU A 114 -5.63 17.63 4.30
N ARG A 115 -6.59 18.00 3.50
CA ARG A 115 -7.81 17.22 3.39
C ARG A 115 -7.54 15.78 2.92
N LEU A 116 -6.46 15.60 2.15
CA LEU A 116 -6.16 14.27 1.67
C LEU A 116 -5.40 13.49 2.73
N ARG A 117 -4.57 14.18 3.51
CA ARG A 117 -3.80 13.49 4.53
C ARG A 117 -4.65 13.06 5.71
N SER A 118 -5.81 13.69 5.85
CA SER A 118 -6.68 13.38 6.96
C SER A 118 -7.67 12.28 6.65
N ALA A 119 -7.71 11.79 5.45
CA ALA A 119 -8.72 10.81 5.03
C ALA A 119 -8.59 9.44 5.72
#